data_ec9e8bc6922e4bda0e92313ebb896545
#
_entry.id   ec9e8bc6922e4bda0e92313ebb896545
#
_cell.length_a   1.000
_cell.length_b   1.000
_cell.length_c   1.000
_cell.angle_alpha   90.00
_cell.angle_beta   90.00
_cell.angle_gamma   90.00
#
_symmetry.space_group_name_H-M   'P 1'
#
loop_
_entity.id
_entity.type
_entity.pdbx_description
1 polymer ?
#
loop_
_entity_poly.entity_id
_entity_poly.type
_entity_poly.pdbx_seq_one_letter_code
_entity_poly.pdbx_strand_id
1 'polypeptide(L)'
;MANSVRVAAVQMTSMDNIAANFATCSRLVKEAAAAGAKMVCFPESFSYVGFNDVNTVKIGEPLDGPIMKGYCSLARESKLWLSLGGFQERGSDDEHLRNTHVLIDDVGNIRSTYSKIHMFDVDIPGGAVYKESGFTEPGKDIVAADSPLGRVGLTVCYDMRFPGLYEQLRFNHEAQVQA
;
A
#
# COMPACT_ATOMS: atom_id res chain seq x y z
N MET A 1 24.30 2.49 -21.49
CA MET A 1 22.98 1.82 -21.64
C MET A 1 22.26 1.99 -20.31
N ALA A 2 21.06 2.55 -20.29
CA ALA A 2 20.27 2.61 -19.06
C ALA A 2 19.94 1.17 -18.62
N ASN A 3 20.29 0.83 -17.38
CA ASN A 3 19.92 -0.46 -16.80
C ASN A 3 18.39 -0.47 -16.59
N SER A 4 17.68 -1.26 -17.40
CA SER A 4 16.24 -1.46 -17.20
C SER A 4 16.00 -2.34 -15.98
N VAL A 5 15.08 -1.94 -15.12
CA VAL A 5 14.65 -2.72 -13.95
C VAL A 5 13.23 -3.24 -14.20
N ARG A 6 13.02 -4.54 -14.01
CA ARG A 6 11.70 -5.15 -14.17
C ARG A 6 10.89 -4.99 -12.88
N VAL A 7 9.65 -4.52 -13.03
CA VAL A 7 8.66 -4.33 -11.96
C VAL A 7 7.43 -5.16 -12.30
N ALA A 8 6.79 -5.72 -11.30
CA ALA A 8 5.49 -6.36 -11.42
C ALA A 8 4.41 -5.50 -10.78
N ALA A 9 3.36 -5.18 -11.52
CA ALA A 9 2.13 -4.61 -10.98
C ALA A 9 1.09 -5.72 -10.82
N VAL A 10 0.54 -5.83 -9.62
CA VAL A 10 -0.45 -6.86 -9.29
C VAL A 10 -1.86 -6.35 -9.53
N GLN A 11 -2.64 -7.13 -10.25
CA GLN A 11 -4.09 -7.01 -10.30
C GLN A 11 -4.69 -8.22 -9.61
N MET A 12 -5.50 -7.99 -8.56
CA MET A 12 -6.15 -9.04 -7.77
C MET A 12 -7.52 -8.58 -7.28
N THR A 13 -8.36 -9.55 -6.93
CA THR A 13 -9.60 -9.29 -6.19
C THR A 13 -9.37 -9.64 -4.74
N SER A 14 -9.27 -8.62 -3.89
CA SER A 14 -9.20 -8.80 -2.44
C SER A 14 -10.58 -9.11 -1.87
N MET A 15 -10.61 -9.97 -0.87
CA MET A 15 -11.84 -10.44 -0.21
C MET A 15 -11.76 -10.19 1.30
N ASP A 16 -12.83 -10.51 2.01
CA ASP A 16 -12.93 -10.50 3.47
C ASP A 16 -12.21 -11.69 4.15
N ASN A 17 -11.23 -12.27 3.46
CA ASN A 17 -10.45 -13.41 3.93
C ASN A 17 -8.94 -13.14 3.80
N ILE A 18 -8.34 -12.72 4.92
CA ILE A 18 -6.91 -12.36 5.00
C ILE A 18 -6.02 -13.52 4.54
N ALA A 19 -6.33 -14.78 4.93
CA ALA A 19 -5.50 -15.92 4.58
C ALA A 19 -5.56 -16.22 3.07
N ALA A 20 -6.74 -16.12 2.45
CA ALA A 20 -6.90 -16.33 1.01
C ALA A 20 -6.22 -15.21 0.21
N ASN A 21 -6.33 -13.95 0.66
CA ASN A 21 -5.63 -12.82 0.04
C ASN A 21 -4.10 -12.98 0.15
N PHE A 22 -3.59 -13.38 1.33
CA PHE A 22 -2.16 -13.63 1.52
C PHE A 22 -1.65 -14.78 0.64
N ALA A 23 -2.42 -15.87 0.49
CA ALA A 23 -2.07 -16.96 -0.42
C ALA A 23 -1.99 -16.48 -1.89
N THR A 24 -2.93 -15.64 -2.32
CA THR A 24 -2.93 -15.02 -3.64
C THR A 24 -1.72 -14.12 -3.83
N CYS A 25 -1.43 -13.23 -2.88
CA CYS A 25 -0.25 -12.36 -2.89
C CYS A 25 1.04 -13.18 -2.98
N SER A 26 1.15 -14.24 -2.16
CA SER A 26 2.34 -15.11 -2.13
C SER A 26 2.58 -15.82 -3.47
N ARG A 27 1.52 -16.27 -4.14
CA ARG A 27 1.61 -16.86 -5.49
C ARG A 27 2.11 -15.82 -6.50
N LEU A 28 1.52 -14.62 -6.51
CA LEU A 28 1.87 -13.55 -7.45
C LEU A 28 3.31 -13.05 -7.24
N VAL A 29 3.78 -12.97 -5.99
CA VAL A 29 5.17 -12.64 -5.68
C VAL A 29 6.13 -13.70 -6.23
N LYS A 30 5.80 -15.00 -6.10
CA LYS A 30 6.63 -16.08 -6.66
C LYS A 30 6.67 -16.03 -8.19
N GLU A 31 5.55 -15.74 -8.84
CA GLU A 31 5.47 -15.56 -10.28
C GLU A 31 6.33 -14.37 -10.75
N ALA A 32 6.26 -13.23 -10.05
CA ALA A 32 7.07 -12.05 -10.32
C ALA A 32 8.57 -12.31 -10.12
N ALA A 33 8.94 -13.06 -9.07
CA ALA A 33 10.32 -13.47 -8.82
C ALA A 33 10.85 -14.34 -9.96
N ALA A 34 10.08 -15.34 -10.39
CA ALA A 34 10.42 -16.20 -11.51
C ALA A 34 10.57 -15.43 -12.84
N ALA A 35 9.81 -14.34 -13.00
CA ALA A 35 9.93 -13.44 -14.15
C ALA A 35 11.11 -12.44 -14.03
N GLY A 36 11.87 -12.47 -12.94
CA GLY A 36 13.04 -11.61 -12.73
C GLY A 36 12.69 -10.17 -12.32
N ALA A 37 11.53 -9.93 -11.74
CA ALA A 37 11.20 -8.65 -11.15
C ALA A 37 12.14 -8.30 -9.99
N LYS A 38 12.28 -7.01 -9.68
CA LYS A 38 13.01 -6.50 -8.52
C LYS A 38 12.08 -5.91 -7.47
N MET A 39 10.88 -5.55 -7.87
CA MET A 39 9.82 -5.04 -7.00
C MET A 39 8.46 -5.55 -7.50
N VAL A 40 7.56 -5.77 -6.54
CA VAL A 40 6.15 -6.08 -6.79
C VAL A 40 5.31 -5.00 -6.13
N CYS A 41 4.42 -4.37 -6.91
CA CYS A 41 3.50 -3.34 -6.45
C CYS A 41 2.09 -3.94 -6.31
N PHE A 42 1.52 -3.84 -5.12
CA PHE A 42 0.18 -4.31 -4.79
C PHE A 42 -0.82 -3.15 -4.78
N PRO A 43 -2.09 -3.41 -5.09
CA PRO A 43 -3.14 -2.40 -5.03
C PRO A 43 -3.48 -2.01 -3.58
N GLU A 44 -4.27 -0.94 -3.43
CA GLU A 44 -4.93 -0.60 -2.16
C GLU A 44 -5.75 -1.79 -1.64
N SER A 45 -5.79 -1.98 -0.33
CA SER A 45 -6.57 -3.03 0.35
C SER A 45 -6.22 -4.47 -0.10
N PHE A 46 -4.96 -4.70 -0.50
CA PHE A 46 -4.46 -6.01 -0.95
C PHE A 46 -4.66 -7.12 0.09
N SER A 47 -4.62 -6.78 1.38
CA SER A 47 -4.70 -7.72 2.50
C SER A 47 -6.14 -8.06 2.89
N TYR A 48 -7.07 -7.12 2.71
CA TYR A 48 -8.46 -7.28 3.15
C TYR A 48 -9.38 -6.26 2.50
N VAL A 49 -10.58 -6.70 2.12
CA VAL A 49 -11.72 -5.86 1.77
C VAL A 49 -12.93 -6.38 2.53
N GLY A 50 -13.45 -5.59 3.48
CA GLY A 50 -14.60 -5.94 4.29
C GLY A 50 -15.94 -5.58 3.63
N PHE A 51 -17.02 -6.16 4.14
CA PHE A 51 -18.39 -5.84 3.70
C PHE A 51 -18.88 -4.48 4.23
N ASN A 52 -18.27 -3.98 5.29
CA ASN A 52 -18.58 -2.70 5.91
C ASN A 52 -17.38 -2.15 6.71
N ASP A 53 -17.47 -0.87 7.07
CA ASP A 53 -16.39 -0.15 7.73
C ASP A 53 -16.06 -0.72 9.11
N VAL A 54 -17.08 -1.15 9.89
CA VAL A 54 -16.90 -1.75 11.22
C VAL A 54 -16.03 -3.02 11.15
N ASN A 55 -16.25 -3.87 10.17
CA ASN A 55 -15.43 -5.07 9.97
C ASN A 55 -14.01 -4.69 9.52
N THR A 56 -13.88 -3.67 8.71
CA THR A 56 -12.58 -3.17 8.24
C THR A 56 -11.76 -2.59 9.39
N VAL A 57 -12.36 -1.82 10.29
CA VAL A 57 -11.67 -1.28 11.48
C VAL A 57 -11.19 -2.39 12.41
N LYS A 58 -12.01 -3.41 12.64
CA LYS A 58 -11.68 -4.53 13.57
C LYS A 58 -10.46 -5.35 13.15
N ILE A 59 -10.13 -5.41 11.87
CA ILE A 59 -8.95 -6.16 11.38
C ILE A 59 -7.67 -5.32 11.39
N GLY A 60 -7.76 -4.04 11.72
CA GLY A 60 -6.62 -3.15 11.79
C GLY A 60 -5.57 -3.64 12.78
N GLU A 61 -4.32 -3.72 12.35
CA GLU A 61 -3.21 -4.10 13.21
C GLU A 61 -2.04 -3.12 13.09
N PRO A 62 -1.15 -3.05 14.07
CA PRO A 62 0.07 -2.26 13.95
C PRO A 62 1.01 -2.87 12.91
N LEU A 63 1.95 -2.08 12.38
CA LEU A 63 2.90 -2.53 11.35
C LEU A 63 3.87 -3.64 11.82
N ASP A 64 3.94 -3.89 13.11
CA ASP A 64 4.66 -5.04 13.70
C ASP A 64 3.73 -6.23 14.01
N GLY A 65 2.49 -6.19 13.54
CA GLY A 65 1.50 -7.24 13.69
C GLY A 65 1.74 -8.47 12.80
N PRO A 66 0.97 -9.55 13.02
CA PRO A 66 1.15 -10.82 12.33
C PRO A 66 0.96 -10.75 10.81
N ILE A 67 0.00 -9.95 10.31
CA ILE A 67 -0.23 -9.82 8.87
C ILE A 67 1.01 -9.21 8.22
N MET A 68 1.47 -8.04 8.71
CA MET A 68 2.63 -7.36 8.14
C MET A 68 3.91 -8.17 8.26
N LYS A 69 4.12 -8.89 9.37
CA LYS A 69 5.25 -9.84 9.51
C LYS A 69 5.24 -10.92 8.45
N GLY A 70 4.05 -11.38 8.03
CA GLY A 70 3.90 -12.31 6.92
C GLY A 70 4.46 -11.75 5.61
N TYR A 71 4.13 -10.50 5.27
CA TYR A 71 4.66 -9.83 4.07
C TYR A 71 6.14 -9.52 4.16
N CYS A 72 6.66 -9.15 5.34
CA CYS A 72 8.10 -9.00 5.57
C CYS A 72 8.86 -10.34 5.34
N SER A 73 8.29 -11.45 5.79
CA SER A 73 8.87 -12.79 5.53
C SER A 73 8.79 -13.15 4.05
N LEU A 74 7.66 -12.87 3.38
CA LEU A 74 7.48 -13.11 1.95
C LEU A 74 8.49 -12.33 1.10
N ALA A 75 8.75 -11.05 1.42
CA ALA A 75 9.75 -10.22 0.76
C ALA A 75 11.14 -10.85 0.87
N ARG A 76 11.54 -11.22 2.08
CA ARG A 76 12.84 -11.85 2.38
C ARG A 76 13.02 -13.20 1.68
N GLU A 77 12.02 -14.06 1.73
CA GLU A 77 12.07 -15.40 1.11
C GLU A 77 12.13 -15.32 -0.42
N SER A 78 11.42 -14.34 -1.00
CA SER A 78 11.37 -14.14 -2.45
C SER A 78 12.52 -13.27 -2.96
N LYS A 79 13.28 -12.61 -2.08
CA LYS A 79 14.33 -11.62 -2.41
C LYS A 79 13.80 -10.51 -3.32
N LEU A 80 12.60 -10.03 -3.02
CA LEU A 80 11.91 -8.98 -3.77
C LEU A 80 11.49 -7.84 -2.85
N TRP A 81 11.59 -6.64 -3.37
CA TRP A 81 10.94 -5.50 -2.76
C TRP A 81 9.43 -5.58 -2.95
N LEU A 82 8.68 -5.22 -1.92
CA LEU A 82 7.23 -5.13 -1.96
C LEU A 82 6.79 -3.68 -1.71
N SER A 83 5.99 -3.15 -2.61
CA SER A 83 5.27 -1.89 -2.48
C SER A 83 3.81 -2.25 -2.21
N LEU A 84 3.40 -2.13 -0.95
CA LEU A 84 2.09 -2.56 -0.45
C LEU A 84 1.17 -1.34 -0.39
N GLY A 85 0.38 -1.13 -1.43
CA GLY A 85 -0.30 0.12 -1.80
C GLY A 85 -1.52 0.51 -0.96
N GLY A 86 -1.63 0.10 0.28
CA GLY A 86 -2.70 0.49 1.21
C GLY A 86 -3.06 -0.65 2.15
N PHE A 87 -2.51 -0.62 3.35
CA PHE A 87 -2.72 -1.56 4.43
C PHE A 87 -3.59 -0.94 5.52
N GLN A 88 -4.50 -1.71 6.10
CA GLN A 88 -5.33 -1.30 7.21
C GLN A 88 -4.49 -1.31 8.49
N GLU A 89 -3.72 -0.24 8.70
CA GLU A 89 -2.97 -0.01 9.93
C GLU A 89 -3.91 0.47 11.03
N ARG A 90 -3.71 0.01 12.27
CA ARG A 90 -4.47 0.50 13.43
C ARG A 90 -4.25 2.00 13.60
N GLY A 91 -5.33 2.74 13.78
CA GLY A 91 -5.33 4.18 14.05
C GLY A 91 -4.93 4.56 15.46
N SER A 92 -5.24 5.79 15.85
CA SER A 92 -4.94 6.31 17.20
C SER A 92 -5.89 5.78 18.26
N ASP A 93 -7.04 5.21 17.86
CA ASP A 93 -8.06 4.64 18.73
C ASP A 93 -8.68 3.37 18.11
N ASP A 94 -9.66 2.77 18.76
CA ASP A 94 -10.32 1.54 18.33
C ASP A 94 -11.41 1.76 17.26
N GLU A 95 -11.69 3.00 16.86
CA GLU A 95 -12.70 3.36 15.88
C GLU A 95 -12.09 3.78 14.53
N HIS A 96 -10.77 3.98 14.48
CA HIS A 96 -10.08 4.47 13.28
C HIS A 96 -8.94 3.57 12.82
N LEU A 97 -8.69 3.66 11.52
CA LEU A 97 -7.54 3.08 10.82
C LEU A 97 -6.66 4.17 10.24
N ARG A 98 -5.49 3.78 9.76
CA ARG A 98 -4.73 4.49 8.72
C ARG A 98 -4.67 3.62 7.48
N ASN A 99 -4.83 4.23 6.33
CA ASN A 99 -4.63 3.58 5.05
C ASN A 99 -3.17 3.79 4.66
N THR A 100 -2.32 2.80 4.98
CA THR A 100 -0.87 2.97 4.96
C THR A 100 -0.21 2.20 3.83
N HIS A 101 0.48 2.92 2.95
CA HIS A 101 1.39 2.34 1.97
C HIS A 101 2.69 1.94 2.67
N VAL A 102 3.09 0.69 2.52
CA VAL A 102 4.30 0.14 3.16
C VAL A 102 5.29 -0.33 2.11
N LEU A 103 6.51 0.18 2.16
CA LEU A 103 7.61 -0.26 1.30
C LEU A 103 8.53 -1.20 2.10
N ILE A 104 8.69 -2.44 1.63
CA ILE A 104 9.51 -3.48 2.26
C ILE A 104 10.65 -3.85 1.33
N ASP A 105 11.87 -3.96 1.85
CA ASP A 105 13.05 -4.38 1.08
C ASP A 105 13.14 -5.92 0.93
N ASP A 106 14.08 -6.36 0.10
CA ASP A 106 14.32 -7.78 -0.23
C ASP A 106 14.94 -8.60 0.91
N VAL A 107 15.26 -7.96 2.04
CA VAL A 107 15.66 -8.66 3.29
C VAL A 107 14.53 -8.63 4.35
N GLY A 108 13.38 -8.06 4.00
CA GLY A 108 12.15 -8.06 4.81
C GLY A 108 12.07 -6.94 5.84
N ASN A 109 12.81 -5.84 5.66
CA ASN A 109 12.69 -4.66 6.51
C ASN A 109 11.72 -3.65 5.90
N ILE A 110 10.87 -3.07 6.73
CA ILE A 110 10.07 -1.89 6.35
C ILE A 110 11.04 -0.72 6.17
N ARG A 111 11.11 -0.19 4.96
CA ARG A 111 12.00 0.91 4.59
C ARG A 111 11.33 2.26 4.73
N SER A 112 10.05 2.32 4.45
CA SER A 112 9.26 3.54 4.54
C SER A 112 7.79 3.22 4.63
N THR A 113 7.03 4.14 5.22
CA THR A 113 5.57 4.09 5.32
C THR A 113 4.99 5.45 4.97
N TYR A 114 3.82 5.45 4.36
CA TYR A 114 3.08 6.64 4.01
C TYR A 114 1.61 6.42 4.35
N SER A 115 1.04 7.23 5.21
CA SER A 115 -0.40 7.22 5.47
C SER A 115 -1.10 8.14 4.47
N LYS A 116 -2.11 7.62 3.79
CA LYS A 116 -2.93 8.34 2.80
C LYS A 116 -3.36 9.70 3.34
N ILE A 117 -3.15 10.76 2.56
CA ILE A 117 -3.48 12.13 2.96
C ILE A 117 -4.91 12.49 2.56
N HIS A 118 -5.31 12.09 1.34
CA HIS A 118 -6.59 12.51 0.76
C HIS A 118 -7.63 11.39 0.86
N MET A 119 -8.60 11.60 1.73
CA MET A 119 -9.69 10.64 1.97
C MET A 119 -10.71 10.67 0.82
N PHE A 120 -11.21 9.50 0.45
CA PHE A 120 -12.26 9.37 -0.55
C PHE A 120 -13.64 9.56 0.09
N ASP A 121 -14.07 10.80 0.13
CA ASP A 121 -15.41 11.17 0.60
C ASP A 121 -16.28 11.54 -0.61
N VAL A 122 -17.37 10.83 -0.80
CA VAL A 122 -18.31 11.01 -1.92
C VAL A 122 -19.74 11.11 -1.40
N ASP A 123 -20.45 12.12 -1.86
CA ASP A 123 -21.88 12.30 -1.65
C ASP A 123 -22.52 12.52 -3.03
N ILE A 124 -23.24 11.50 -3.53
CA ILE A 124 -23.91 11.55 -4.82
C ILE A 124 -25.37 11.90 -4.56
N PRO A 125 -25.87 13.06 -5.03
CA PRO A 125 -27.28 13.45 -4.86
C PRO A 125 -28.24 12.36 -5.34
N GLY A 126 -29.07 11.83 -4.42
CA GLY A 126 -29.97 10.71 -4.70
C GLY A 126 -29.33 9.34 -4.86
N GLY A 127 -28.05 9.23 -4.56
CA GLY A 127 -27.23 7.99 -4.66
C GLY A 127 -26.58 7.60 -3.35
N ALA A 128 -25.41 6.95 -3.46
CA ALA A 128 -24.65 6.49 -2.31
C ALA A 128 -23.84 7.63 -1.67
N VAL A 129 -23.78 7.61 -0.35
CA VAL A 129 -22.84 8.40 0.44
C VAL A 129 -21.75 7.47 0.97
N TYR A 130 -20.49 7.81 0.73
CA TYR A 130 -19.35 7.09 1.29
C TYR A 130 -18.36 8.10 1.87
N LYS A 131 -17.93 7.87 3.10
CA LYS A 131 -16.99 8.75 3.81
C LYS A 131 -15.86 7.95 4.41
N GLU A 132 -14.75 7.85 3.69
CA GLU A 132 -13.53 7.22 4.19
C GLU A 132 -13.02 7.95 5.46
N SER A 133 -13.17 9.28 5.51
CA SER A 133 -12.79 10.09 6.68
C SER A 133 -13.57 9.76 7.96
N GLY A 134 -14.65 9.00 7.87
CA GLY A 134 -15.44 8.58 9.03
C GLY A 134 -14.79 7.46 9.85
N PHE A 135 -13.82 6.74 9.28
CA PHE A 135 -13.14 5.62 9.93
C PHE A 135 -11.64 5.52 9.60
N THR A 136 -11.12 6.44 8.76
CA THR A 136 -9.71 6.48 8.40
C THR A 136 -9.10 7.83 8.74
N GLU A 137 -8.02 7.82 9.52
CA GLU A 137 -7.25 9.00 9.87
C GLU A 137 -6.37 9.42 8.69
N PRO A 138 -6.40 10.70 8.27
CA PRO A 138 -5.50 11.18 7.23
C PRO A 138 -4.05 11.28 7.73
N GLY A 139 -3.10 10.93 6.87
CA GLY A 139 -1.69 11.26 7.04
C GLY A 139 -1.42 12.74 6.85
N LYS A 140 -0.16 13.15 7.12
CA LYS A 140 0.29 14.55 6.98
C LYS A 140 1.59 14.67 6.19
N ASP A 141 2.36 13.59 6.10
CA ASP A 141 3.72 13.61 5.58
C ASP A 141 3.75 13.15 4.13
N ILE A 142 4.47 13.88 3.30
CA ILE A 142 4.79 13.50 1.92
C ILE A 142 6.06 12.66 1.97
N VAL A 143 6.02 11.44 1.43
CA VAL A 143 7.08 10.45 1.63
C VAL A 143 7.62 9.95 0.29
N ALA A 144 8.95 10.00 0.14
CA ALA A 144 9.67 9.31 -0.91
C ALA A 144 10.85 8.51 -0.32
N ALA A 145 11.14 7.36 -0.89
CA ALA A 145 12.18 6.45 -0.40
C ALA A 145 12.99 5.86 -1.56
N ASP A 146 14.26 5.56 -1.30
CA ASP A 146 15.10 4.90 -2.29
C ASP A 146 14.75 3.43 -2.43
N SER A 147 14.78 2.93 -3.67
CA SER A 147 14.41 1.58 -4.05
C SER A 147 15.22 1.09 -5.24
N PRO A 148 15.11 -0.17 -5.67
CA PRO A 148 15.73 -0.65 -6.91
C PRO A 148 15.26 0.07 -8.18
N LEU A 149 14.13 0.80 -8.11
CA LEU A 149 13.60 1.58 -9.24
C LEU A 149 14.12 3.02 -9.29
N GLY A 150 14.95 3.41 -8.34
CA GLY A 150 15.27 4.78 -8.00
C GLY A 150 14.42 5.28 -6.83
N ARG A 151 14.29 6.59 -6.70
CA ARG A 151 13.53 7.21 -5.61
C ARG A 151 12.03 7.17 -5.91
N VAL A 152 11.27 6.44 -5.06
CA VAL A 152 9.83 6.20 -5.23
C VAL A 152 9.05 7.09 -4.29
N GLY A 153 8.12 7.88 -4.82
CA GLY A 153 7.10 8.60 -4.06
C GLY A 153 5.95 7.65 -3.70
N LEU A 154 5.55 7.63 -2.44
CA LEU A 154 4.48 6.76 -1.94
C LEU A 154 3.15 7.51 -1.96
N THR A 155 2.13 6.89 -2.55
CA THR A 155 0.76 7.43 -2.64
C THR A 155 -0.24 6.29 -2.46
N VAL A 156 -1.52 6.63 -2.26
CA VAL A 156 -2.61 5.64 -2.19
C VAL A 156 -3.83 6.16 -2.93
N CYS A 157 -4.29 5.42 -3.95
CA CYS A 157 -5.58 5.53 -4.61
C CYS A 157 -6.02 6.97 -4.93
N TYR A 158 -6.89 7.56 -4.10
CA TYR A 158 -7.51 8.87 -4.33
C TYR A 158 -6.51 10.03 -4.33
N ASP A 159 -5.32 9.84 -3.73
CA ASP A 159 -4.23 10.81 -3.84
C ASP A 159 -3.92 11.19 -5.30
N MET A 160 -4.18 10.29 -6.26
CA MET A 160 -3.97 10.55 -7.69
C MET A 160 -4.79 11.73 -8.24
N ARG A 161 -5.83 12.18 -7.54
CA ARG A 161 -6.64 13.32 -7.91
C ARG A 161 -6.05 14.67 -7.46
N PHE A 162 -4.94 14.65 -6.74
CA PHE A 162 -4.34 15.82 -6.12
C PHE A 162 -2.93 16.08 -6.72
N PRO A 163 -2.85 16.80 -7.86
CA PRO A 163 -1.59 16.99 -8.57
C PRO A 163 -0.50 17.69 -7.73
N GLY A 164 -0.90 18.53 -6.78
CA GLY A 164 0.05 19.20 -5.88
C GLY A 164 0.87 18.22 -5.01
N LEU A 165 0.34 17.05 -4.65
CA LEU A 165 1.10 15.99 -3.98
C LEU A 165 2.20 15.46 -4.91
N TYR A 166 1.86 15.18 -6.16
CA TYR A 166 2.80 14.64 -7.17
C TYR A 166 3.89 15.65 -7.56
N GLU A 167 3.54 16.94 -7.64
CA GLU A 167 4.50 18.02 -7.84
C GLU A 167 5.50 18.06 -6.68
N GLN A 168 5.03 18.02 -5.44
CA GLN A 168 5.91 17.99 -4.27
C GLN A 168 6.78 16.73 -4.23
N LEU A 169 6.23 15.55 -4.49
CA LEU A 169 7.01 14.32 -4.60
C LEU A 169 8.11 14.45 -5.66
N ARG A 170 7.79 15.01 -6.84
CA ARG A 170 8.75 15.15 -7.95
C ARG A 170 9.82 16.19 -7.66
N PHE A 171 9.44 17.38 -7.22
CA PHE A 171 10.35 18.53 -7.20
C PHE A 171 11.00 18.76 -5.83
N ASN A 172 10.31 18.47 -4.73
CA ASN A 172 10.84 18.69 -3.38
C ASN A 172 11.42 17.41 -2.77
N HIS A 173 10.88 16.24 -3.13
CA HIS A 173 11.32 14.94 -2.63
C HIS A 173 12.11 14.13 -3.67
N GLU A 174 12.34 14.67 -4.87
CA GLU A 174 13.13 14.08 -5.95
C GLU A 174 12.66 12.70 -6.42
N ALA A 175 11.37 12.40 -6.26
CA ALA A 175 10.80 11.13 -6.71
C ALA A 175 10.92 11.00 -8.23
N GLN A 176 11.39 9.84 -8.67
CA GLN A 176 11.55 9.47 -10.08
C GLN A 176 10.39 8.59 -10.57
N VAL A 177 9.80 7.84 -9.64
CA VAL A 177 8.64 6.96 -9.84
C VAL A 177 7.64 7.23 -8.72
N GLN A 178 6.35 7.01 -8.99
CA GLN A 178 5.27 7.08 -7.99
C GLN A 178 4.54 5.73 -7.97
N ALA A 179 4.25 5.23 -6.77
CA ALA A 179 3.61 3.96 -6.51
C ALA A 179 2.51 4.10 -5.45
#